data_c0371795dd6a0e23fe9f05f19ad8f458
#
_entry.id   c0371795dd6a0e23fe9f05f19ad8f458
#
_cell.length_a   1.000
_cell.length_b   1.000
_cell.length_c   1.000
_cell.angle_alpha   90.00
_cell.angle_beta   90.00
_cell.angle_gamma   90.00
#
_symmetry.space_group_name_H-M   'P 1'
#
loop_
_entity.id
_entity.type
_entity.pdbx_description
1 polymer ?
#
loop_
_entity_poly.entity_id
_entity_poly.type
_entity_poly.pdbx_seq_one_letter_code
_entity_poly.pdbx_strand_id
1 'polypeptide(L)'
;MKLNWTLIFGLAFLPVWLEAAPSIPGVKRLNQQRKGQVRIGDSLIRVKGQLDKLIAEYNNNGLEGDDVDALKRFRGMLNKLTQEEIAQIIAQLDKSNLLKESKTGDSALVAFDGQKDVITALNTIYLEWQQQQIFRELSDRFKKLSEVQRKNMYRAVQTAQAHNQIIPTNPSEEFKINVRIQELDQTGIADEAKTLVKKLEELGKKISQYIEPRPRMALRLVESDLQPALDASTKRIQEYNLVKAAGIERTSYIAMINIARILAPKRDDEEIIRQALQDVKDAIDDQRELKDDTFELDESENPNSDELSQQQADLVDRTDFIRQDVAELVPNAAQALGLSTDSQQEARAALNVPSTNVAAA
;
A
#
# COMPACT_ATOMS: atom_id res chain seq x y z
N MET A 1 -14.36 2.69 -7.58
CA MET A 1 -14.21 2.85 -9.05
C MET A 1 -12.73 2.65 -9.39
N LYS A 2 -12.36 1.53 -10.02
CA LYS A 2 -10.96 1.30 -10.42
C LYS A 2 -10.64 2.20 -11.61
N LEU A 3 -10.00 3.33 -11.35
CA LEU A 3 -9.52 4.23 -12.40
C LEU A 3 -8.41 3.52 -13.17
N ASN A 4 -8.63 3.29 -14.46
CA ASN A 4 -7.62 2.75 -15.37
C ASN A 4 -6.57 3.83 -15.69
N TRP A 5 -5.64 4.04 -14.79
CA TRP A 5 -4.54 5.01 -14.87
C TRP A 5 -3.57 4.75 -16.03
N THR A 6 -3.61 3.57 -16.63
CA THR A 6 -2.77 3.20 -17.78
C THR A 6 -2.98 4.06 -19.03
N LEU A 7 -4.06 4.81 -19.12
CA LEU A 7 -4.36 5.66 -20.28
C LEU A 7 -3.73 7.06 -20.22
N ILE A 8 -3.31 7.55 -19.05
CA ILE A 8 -2.79 8.92 -18.90
C ILE A 8 -1.31 9.00 -19.26
N PHE A 9 -0.52 7.97 -19.04
CA PHE A 9 0.93 7.94 -19.27
C PHE A 9 1.37 7.05 -20.44
N GLY A 10 0.49 6.63 -21.29
CA GLY A 10 0.80 5.98 -22.57
C GLY A 10 1.50 6.89 -23.61
N LEU A 11 2.05 8.04 -23.17
CA LEU A 11 3.03 8.80 -23.94
C LEU A 11 4.31 7.97 -23.98
N ALA A 12 4.41 7.14 -25.03
CA ALA A 12 5.67 6.53 -25.41
C ALA A 12 6.77 7.59 -25.32
N PHE A 13 7.66 7.43 -24.36
CA PHE A 13 8.97 8.04 -24.40
C PHE A 13 9.65 7.51 -25.66
N LEU A 14 9.47 8.22 -26.77
CA LEU A 14 10.35 8.03 -27.89
C LEU A 14 11.75 8.41 -27.41
N PRO A 15 12.70 7.47 -27.36
CA PRO A 15 14.08 7.84 -27.10
C PRO A 15 14.48 8.79 -28.23
N VAL A 16 14.55 10.07 -27.91
CA VAL A 16 15.25 11.02 -28.77
C VAL A 16 16.71 10.62 -28.66
N TRP A 17 17.16 9.78 -29.57
CA TRP A 17 18.57 9.49 -29.76
C TRP A 17 19.28 10.82 -30.03
N LEU A 18 19.91 11.37 -29.01
CA LEU A 18 20.87 12.46 -29.16
C LEU A 18 22.17 11.84 -29.68
N GLU A 19 22.19 11.60 -31.00
CA GLU A 19 23.46 11.33 -31.66
C GLU A 19 24.27 12.60 -31.72
N ALA A 20 25.41 12.55 -31.06
CA ALA A 20 26.70 13.12 -31.34
C ALA A 20 26.84 14.53 -31.92
N ALA A 21 27.70 15.28 -31.22
CA ALA A 21 28.52 16.46 -31.61
C ALA A 21 27.81 17.62 -32.33
N PRO A 22 27.98 18.85 -31.84
CA PRO A 22 27.30 20.01 -32.36
C PRO A 22 27.93 20.48 -33.67
N SER A 23 27.54 19.88 -34.77
CA SER A 23 27.62 20.63 -36.03
C SER A 23 26.52 21.69 -35.98
N ILE A 24 26.85 22.95 -36.15
CA ILE A 24 25.91 24.09 -36.22
C ILE A 24 24.70 23.65 -37.09
N PRO A 25 23.50 23.53 -36.51
CA PRO A 25 22.38 23.01 -37.30
C PRO A 25 21.95 24.10 -38.27
N GLY A 26 21.92 23.78 -39.56
CA GLY A 26 21.34 24.67 -40.56
C GLY A 26 19.89 25.03 -40.20
N VAL A 27 19.38 26.16 -40.67
CA VAL A 27 18.02 26.69 -40.41
C VAL A 27 16.92 25.64 -40.49
N LYS A 28 17.06 24.65 -41.38
CA LYS A 28 16.09 23.54 -41.51
C LYS A 28 16.02 22.67 -40.25
N ARG A 29 17.15 22.36 -39.60
CA ARG A 29 17.22 21.56 -38.38
C ARG A 29 16.67 22.35 -37.18
N LEU A 30 16.98 23.64 -37.07
CA LEU A 30 16.42 24.51 -36.02
C LEU A 30 14.90 24.62 -36.11
N ASN A 31 14.35 24.74 -37.31
CA ASN A 31 12.90 24.72 -37.53
C ASN A 31 12.26 23.35 -37.17
N GLN A 32 12.94 22.23 -37.42
CA GLN A 32 12.48 20.92 -37.00
C GLN A 32 12.49 20.79 -35.48
N GLN A 33 13.54 21.23 -34.80
CA GLN A 33 13.63 21.25 -33.34
C GLN A 33 12.54 22.14 -32.71
N ARG A 34 12.35 23.34 -33.25
CA ARG A 34 11.26 24.23 -32.83
C ARG A 34 9.89 23.56 -32.93
N LYS A 35 9.58 22.94 -34.07
CA LYS A 35 8.32 22.19 -34.25
C LYS A 35 8.21 21.04 -33.24
N GLY A 36 9.32 20.37 -32.93
CA GLY A 36 9.38 19.34 -31.90
C GLY A 36 9.01 19.89 -30.52
N GLN A 37 9.62 21.02 -30.14
CA GLN A 37 9.33 21.67 -28.83
C GLN A 37 7.88 22.15 -28.73
N VAL A 38 7.31 22.71 -29.78
CA VAL A 38 5.89 23.10 -29.82
C VAL A 38 5.00 21.87 -29.58
N ARG A 39 5.26 20.73 -30.24
CA ARG A 39 4.50 19.50 -30.03
C ARG A 39 4.62 18.95 -28.61
N ILE A 40 5.80 19.03 -28.00
CA ILE A 40 6.01 18.64 -26.61
C ILE A 40 5.18 19.58 -25.71
N GLY A 41 5.27 20.91 -25.90
CA GLY A 41 4.48 21.88 -25.16
C GLY A 41 2.97 21.60 -25.26
N ASP A 42 2.44 21.38 -26.47
CA ASP A 42 1.03 21.06 -26.70
C ASP A 42 0.61 19.75 -26.00
N SER A 43 1.52 18.77 -25.96
CA SER A 43 1.26 17.50 -25.29
C SER A 43 1.20 17.67 -23.77
N LEU A 44 2.11 18.45 -23.19
CA LEU A 44 2.12 18.76 -21.76
C LEU A 44 0.91 19.61 -21.36
N ILE A 45 0.47 20.55 -22.19
CA ILE A 45 -0.77 21.32 -21.97
C ILE A 45 -1.97 20.39 -21.93
N ARG A 46 -2.04 19.37 -22.81
CA ARG A 46 -3.11 18.39 -22.78
C ARG A 46 -3.10 17.56 -21.51
N VAL A 47 -1.93 17.07 -21.10
CA VAL A 47 -1.78 16.32 -19.84
C VAL A 47 -2.16 17.17 -18.63
N LYS A 48 -1.69 18.44 -18.58
CA LYS A 48 -2.11 19.39 -17.55
C LYS A 48 -3.65 19.58 -17.54
N GLY A 49 -4.28 19.73 -18.70
CA GLY A 49 -5.75 19.86 -18.80
C GLY A 49 -6.50 18.61 -18.32
N GLN A 50 -5.92 17.43 -18.48
CA GLN A 50 -6.45 16.19 -17.88
C GLN A 50 -6.31 16.18 -16.36
N LEU A 51 -5.16 16.60 -15.83
CA LEU A 51 -4.95 16.76 -14.38
C LEU A 51 -5.90 17.81 -13.79
N ASP A 52 -6.10 18.95 -14.46
CA ASP A 52 -7.06 19.97 -14.00
C ASP A 52 -8.48 19.41 -13.88
N LYS A 53 -8.92 18.58 -14.83
CA LYS A 53 -10.23 17.91 -14.79
C LYS A 53 -10.32 16.93 -13.64
N LEU A 54 -9.29 16.10 -13.44
CA LEU A 54 -9.25 15.16 -12.35
C LEU A 54 -9.27 15.87 -10.99
N ILE A 55 -8.44 16.88 -10.79
CA ILE A 55 -8.41 17.68 -9.56
C ILE A 55 -9.79 18.33 -9.32
N ALA A 56 -10.44 18.86 -10.36
CA ALA A 56 -11.78 19.42 -10.24
C ALA A 56 -12.82 18.36 -9.87
N GLU A 57 -12.74 17.16 -10.44
CA GLU A 57 -13.60 16.02 -10.09
C GLU A 57 -13.42 15.60 -8.63
N TYR A 58 -12.18 15.47 -8.16
CA TYR A 58 -11.90 15.17 -6.76
C TYR A 58 -12.44 16.26 -5.83
N ASN A 59 -12.15 17.54 -6.11
CA ASN A 59 -12.64 18.65 -5.30
C ASN A 59 -14.18 18.74 -5.27
N ASN A 60 -14.85 18.47 -6.40
CA ASN A 60 -16.31 18.47 -6.48
C ASN A 60 -16.95 17.31 -5.69
N ASN A 61 -16.22 16.23 -5.50
CA ASN A 61 -16.62 15.08 -4.69
C ASN A 61 -16.14 15.19 -3.24
N GLY A 62 -15.56 16.31 -2.82
CA GLY A 62 -15.02 16.50 -1.47
C GLY A 62 -13.79 15.63 -1.15
N LEU A 63 -13.13 15.06 -2.16
CA LEU A 63 -11.97 14.19 -1.97
C LEU A 63 -10.70 15.04 -1.86
N GLU A 64 -9.98 14.85 -0.76
CA GLU A 64 -8.70 15.49 -0.45
C GLU A 64 -7.66 14.40 -0.14
N GLY A 65 -6.44 14.78 0.20
CA GLY A 65 -5.40 13.83 0.61
C GLY A 65 -4.19 13.78 -0.32
N ASP A 66 -3.25 12.87 -0.01
CA ASP A 66 -1.94 12.78 -0.68
C ASP A 66 -2.04 12.58 -2.20
N ASP A 67 -3.07 11.86 -2.67
CA ASP A 67 -3.28 11.63 -4.10
C ASP A 67 -3.65 12.92 -4.83
N VAL A 68 -4.56 13.72 -4.26
CA VAL A 68 -4.97 15.01 -4.82
C VAL A 68 -3.82 16.01 -4.76
N ASP A 69 -3.08 16.02 -3.66
CA ASP A 69 -1.90 16.87 -3.51
C ASP A 69 -0.76 16.47 -4.46
N ALA A 70 -0.58 15.18 -4.71
CA ALA A 70 0.35 14.73 -5.75
C ALA A 70 -0.09 15.21 -7.15
N LEU A 71 -1.38 15.12 -7.48
CA LEU A 71 -1.91 15.65 -8.74
C LEU A 71 -1.72 17.17 -8.85
N LYS A 72 -1.96 17.92 -7.76
CA LYS A 72 -1.72 19.38 -7.70
C LYS A 72 -0.25 19.72 -7.89
N ARG A 73 0.67 18.96 -7.24
CA ARG A 73 2.12 19.13 -7.44
C ARG A 73 2.53 18.84 -8.88
N PHE A 74 2.12 17.71 -9.46
CA PHE A 74 2.41 17.36 -10.86
C PHE A 74 1.89 18.41 -11.83
N ARG A 75 0.67 18.90 -11.61
CA ARG A 75 0.11 20.01 -12.38
C ARG A 75 0.97 21.27 -12.30
N GLY A 76 1.44 21.61 -11.09
CA GLY A 76 2.33 22.77 -10.86
C GLY A 76 3.64 22.64 -11.63
N MET A 77 4.27 21.48 -11.56
CA MET A 77 5.51 21.18 -12.29
C MET A 77 5.33 21.26 -13.80
N LEU A 78 4.25 20.66 -14.34
CA LEU A 78 3.92 20.73 -15.77
C LEU A 78 3.62 22.14 -16.22
N ASN A 79 2.96 22.95 -15.38
CA ASN A 79 2.69 24.35 -15.69
C ASN A 79 3.99 25.17 -15.82
N LYS A 80 4.92 25.00 -14.88
CA LYS A 80 6.24 25.64 -14.94
C LYS A 80 7.00 25.23 -16.19
N LEU A 81 7.06 23.93 -16.48
CA LEU A 81 7.68 23.41 -17.70
C LEU A 81 7.11 24.01 -18.97
N THR A 82 5.79 24.13 -19.08
CA THR A 82 5.14 24.59 -20.31
C THR A 82 5.21 26.10 -20.49
N GLN A 83 4.96 26.86 -19.42
CA GLN A 83 4.86 28.32 -19.51
C GLN A 83 6.20 29.04 -19.45
N GLU A 84 7.17 28.46 -18.73
CA GLU A 84 8.47 29.08 -18.57
C GLU A 84 9.54 28.42 -19.44
N GLU A 85 9.84 27.14 -19.20
CA GLU A 85 11.02 26.50 -19.79
C GLU A 85 10.86 26.23 -21.29
N ILE A 86 9.77 25.61 -21.72
CA ILE A 86 9.52 25.33 -23.15
C ILE A 86 9.29 26.61 -23.93
N ALA A 87 8.59 27.58 -23.35
CA ALA A 87 8.41 28.88 -24.01
C ALA A 87 9.75 29.60 -24.22
N GLN A 88 10.65 29.55 -23.25
CA GLN A 88 12.02 30.12 -23.38
C GLN A 88 12.83 29.39 -24.47
N ILE A 89 12.77 28.06 -24.50
CA ILE A 89 13.45 27.27 -25.55
C ILE A 89 12.95 27.66 -26.93
N ILE A 90 11.62 27.74 -27.13
CA ILE A 90 11.02 28.13 -28.40
C ILE A 90 11.48 29.55 -28.78
N ALA A 91 11.47 30.50 -27.85
CA ALA A 91 11.95 31.88 -28.08
C ALA A 91 13.44 31.93 -28.47
N GLN A 92 14.29 31.10 -27.85
CA GLN A 92 15.71 31.03 -28.20
C GLN A 92 15.92 30.39 -29.61
N LEU A 93 15.13 29.37 -29.94
CA LEU A 93 15.15 28.77 -31.28
C LEU A 93 14.66 29.75 -32.36
N ASP A 94 13.62 30.54 -32.07
CA ASP A 94 13.15 31.60 -32.96
C ASP A 94 14.21 32.69 -33.16
N LYS A 95 14.84 33.11 -32.08
CA LYS A 95 15.95 34.07 -32.11
C LYS A 95 17.11 33.52 -32.94
N SER A 96 17.46 32.25 -32.77
CA SER A 96 18.51 31.59 -33.57
C SER A 96 18.20 31.56 -35.06
N ASN A 97 16.93 31.39 -35.44
CA ASN A 97 16.50 31.41 -36.84
C ASN A 97 16.56 32.79 -37.49
N LEU A 98 16.51 33.86 -36.69
CA LEU A 98 16.54 35.27 -37.19
C LEU A 98 17.97 35.85 -37.24
N LEU A 99 18.96 35.23 -36.55
CA LEU A 99 20.31 35.71 -36.47
C LEU A 99 21.15 35.26 -37.67
N LYS A 100 22.09 36.11 -38.10
CA LYS A 100 23.11 35.74 -39.08
C LYS A 100 24.05 34.69 -38.49
N GLU A 101 24.60 33.82 -39.32
CA GLU A 101 25.37 32.60 -38.98
C GLU A 101 26.35 32.73 -37.78
N SER A 102 26.98 33.87 -37.61
CA SER A 102 27.98 34.08 -36.54
C SER A 102 27.42 34.13 -35.12
N LYS A 103 26.12 34.35 -34.91
CA LYS A 103 25.45 34.41 -33.58
C LYS A 103 24.39 33.32 -33.35
N THR A 104 24.16 32.48 -34.35
CA THR A 104 23.17 31.40 -34.30
C THR A 104 23.58 30.32 -33.29
N GLY A 105 24.88 30.08 -33.12
CA GLY A 105 25.45 29.07 -32.25
C GLY A 105 25.11 29.28 -30.76
N ASP A 106 25.23 30.47 -30.24
CA ASP A 106 25.02 30.78 -28.82
C ASP A 106 23.56 30.55 -28.42
N SER A 107 22.61 31.04 -29.22
CA SER A 107 21.18 30.85 -28.94
C SER A 107 20.74 29.41 -29.11
N ALA A 108 21.37 28.66 -30.04
CA ALA A 108 21.11 27.21 -30.18
C ALA A 108 21.65 26.40 -28.99
N LEU A 109 22.81 26.77 -28.44
CA LEU A 109 23.36 26.15 -27.22
C LEU A 109 22.47 26.41 -26.00
N VAL A 110 22.00 27.65 -25.81
CA VAL A 110 21.07 27.97 -24.72
C VAL A 110 19.77 27.18 -24.86
N ALA A 111 19.23 27.03 -26.08
CA ALA A 111 18.05 26.19 -26.31
C ALA A 111 18.33 24.72 -26.02
N PHE A 112 19.51 24.19 -26.33
CA PHE A 112 19.92 22.83 -26.05
C PHE A 112 20.06 22.56 -24.54
N ASP A 113 20.64 23.49 -23.78
CA ASP A 113 20.73 23.35 -22.33
C ASP A 113 19.35 23.40 -21.70
N GLY A 114 18.46 24.31 -22.11
CA GLY A 114 17.06 24.31 -21.66
C GLY A 114 16.32 22.99 -22.00
N GLN A 115 16.61 22.34 -23.12
CA GLN A 115 16.04 21.02 -23.44
C GLN A 115 16.48 19.93 -22.44
N LYS A 116 17.74 19.97 -21.98
CA LYS A 116 18.20 19.06 -20.92
C LYS A 116 17.47 19.30 -19.61
N ASP A 117 17.24 20.56 -19.25
CA ASP A 117 16.51 20.91 -18.03
C ASP A 117 15.07 20.41 -18.08
N VAL A 118 14.38 20.55 -19.22
CA VAL A 118 13.04 19.98 -19.45
C VAL A 118 13.06 18.46 -19.32
N ILE A 119 14.05 17.77 -19.92
CA ILE A 119 14.17 16.31 -19.82
C ILE A 119 14.39 15.90 -18.35
N THR A 120 15.25 16.61 -17.62
CA THR A 120 15.52 16.34 -16.20
C THR A 120 14.27 16.53 -15.36
N ALA A 121 13.53 17.62 -15.57
CA ALA A 121 12.29 17.90 -14.84
C ALA A 121 11.20 16.85 -15.15
N LEU A 122 11.04 16.43 -16.42
CA LEU A 122 10.12 15.36 -16.79
C LEU A 122 10.49 14.03 -16.16
N ASN A 123 11.79 13.69 -16.12
CA ASN A 123 12.26 12.49 -15.44
C ASN A 123 11.98 12.56 -13.93
N THR A 124 12.13 13.71 -13.29
CA THR A 124 11.81 13.91 -11.87
C THR A 124 10.32 13.64 -11.62
N ILE A 125 9.43 14.25 -12.40
CA ILE A 125 7.98 14.02 -12.31
C ILE A 125 7.64 12.54 -12.47
N TYR A 126 8.25 11.88 -13.47
CA TYR A 126 8.04 10.45 -13.73
C TYR A 126 8.50 9.57 -12.56
N LEU A 127 9.68 9.85 -11.98
CA LEU A 127 10.21 9.11 -10.84
C LEU A 127 9.33 9.29 -9.59
N GLU A 128 8.87 10.50 -9.30
CA GLU A 128 7.95 10.75 -8.19
C GLU A 128 6.64 9.99 -8.36
N TRP A 129 6.08 10.00 -9.57
CA TRP A 129 4.87 9.22 -9.87
C TRP A 129 5.11 7.72 -9.69
N GLN A 130 6.22 7.17 -10.21
CA GLN A 130 6.56 5.77 -10.02
C GLN A 130 6.67 5.39 -8.54
N GLN A 131 7.28 6.25 -7.73
CA GLN A 131 7.41 6.03 -6.29
C GLN A 131 6.03 5.90 -5.62
N GLN A 132 5.09 6.79 -5.92
CA GLN A 132 3.73 6.73 -5.37
C GLN A 132 3.01 5.43 -5.78
N GLN A 133 3.17 4.97 -7.03
CA GLN A 133 2.60 3.71 -7.48
C GLN A 133 3.19 2.50 -6.73
N ILE A 134 4.50 2.51 -6.48
CA ILE A 134 5.17 1.44 -5.73
C ILE A 134 4.67 1.40 -4.28
N PHE A 135 4.50 2.55 -3.62
CA PHE A 135 3.93 2.61 -2.27
C PHE A 135 2.54 1.99 -2.21
N ARG A 136 1.67 2.37 -3.14
CA ARG A 136 0.31 1.82 -3.22
C ARG A 136 0.34 0.30 -3.48
N GLU A 137 1.13 -0.15 -4.45
CA GLU A 137 1.28 -1.58 -4.74
C GLU A 137 1.74 -2.37 -3.51
N LEU A 138 2.76 -1.87 -2.80
CA LEU A 138 3.29 -2.53 -1.61
C LEU A 138 2.25 -2.57 -0.49
N SER A 139 1.56 -1.44 -0.22
CA SER A 139 0.47 -1.37 0.76
C SER A 139 -0.61 -2.42 0.47
N ASP A 140 -1.14 -2.43 -0.75
CA ASP A 140 -2.20 -3.37 -1.16
C ASP A 140 -1.76 -4.83 -1.06
N ARG A 141 -0.51 -5.12 -1.41
CA ARG A 141 0.03 -6.49 -1.35
C ARG A 141 0.26 -6.95 0.08
N PHE A 142 0.79 -6.11 0.98
CA PHE A 142 0.90 -6.45 2.40
C PHE A 142 -0.46 -6.65 3.05
N LYS A 143 -1.46 -5.83 2.70
CA LYS A 143 -2.85 -6.02 3.15
C LYS A 143 -3.41 -7.36 2.69
N LYS A 144 -3.25 -7.73 1.41
CA LYS A 144 -3.70 -9.04 0.91
C LYS A 144 -2.97 -10.20 1.58
N LEU A 145 -1.66 -10.06 1.78
CA LEU A 145 -0.85 -11.10 2.43
C LEU A 145 -1.27 -11.30 3.89
N SER A 146 -1.63 -10.20 4.58
CA SER A 146 -2.17 -10.30 5.95
C SER A 146 -3.46 -11.12 6.00
N GLU A 147 -4.37 -10.97 5.03
CA GLU A 147 -5.59 -11.77 4.94
C GLU A 147 -5.29 -13.26 4.68
N VAL A 148 -4.27 -13.56 3.88
CA VAL A 148 -3.82 -14.95 3.67
C VAL A 148 -3.25 -15.52 4.97
N GLN A 149 -2.44 -14.73 5.70
CA GLN A 149 -1.88 -15.13 6.99
C GLN A 149 -2.97 -15.38 8.03
N ARG A 150 -4.00 -14.53 8.08
CA ARG A 150 -5.15 -14.69 8.96
C ARG A 150 -5.88 -16.03 8.70
N LYS A 151 -6.15 -16.34 7.43
CA LYS A 151 -6.78 -17.63 7.05
C LYS A 151 -5.90 -18.82 7.42
N ASN A 152 -4.58 -18.69 7.27
CA ASN A 152 -3.64 -19.74 7.66
C ASN A 152 -3.66 -19.96 9.17
N MET A 153 -3.69 -18.89 9.95
CA MET A 153 -3.80 -18.91 11.40
C MET A 153 -5.07 -19.65 11.86
N TYR A 154 -6.24 -19.34 11.28
CA TYR A 154 -7.49 -20.04 11.62
C TYR A 154 -7.42 -21.54 11.29
N ARG A 155 -6.85 -21.90 10.15
CA ARG A 155 -6.66 -23.32 9.80
C ARG A 155 -5.74 -24.03 10.81
N ALA A 156 -4.70 -23.38 11.31
CA ALA A 156 -3.84 -23.92 12.36
C ALA A 156 -4.63 -24.22 13.64
N VAL A 157 -5.49 -23.28 14.06
CA VAL A 157 -6.38 -23.46 15.21
C VAL A 157 -7.34 -24.63 14.97
N GLN A 158 -8.10 -24.65 13.88
CA GLN A 158 -9.02 -25.73 13.53
C GLN A 158 -8.35 -27.10 13.51
N THR A 159 -7.15 -27.19 12.90
CA THR A 159 -6.38 -28.46 12.88
C THR A 159 -5.94 -28.87 14.29
N ALA A 160 -5.51 -27.93 15.14
CA ALA A 160 -5.15 -28.22 16.52
C ALA A 160 -6.34 -28.74 17.31
N GLN A 161 -7.51 -28.14 17.15
CA GLN A 161 -8.75 -28.49 17.83
C GLN A 161 -9.22 -29.88 17.45
N ALA A 162 -9.26 -30.21 16.15
CA ALA A 162 -9.64 -31.56 15.67
C ALA A 162 -8.77 -32.68 16.27
N HIS A 163 -7.61 -32.30 16.89
CA HIS A 163 -6.67 -33.24 17.53
C HIS A 163 -6.47 -32.96 19.03
N ASN A 164 -7.47 -32.37 19.70
CA ASN A 164 -7.49 -32.10 21.15
C ASN A 164 -6.33 -31.20 21.64
N GLN A 165 -5.82 -30.32 20.79
CA GLN A 165 -4.76 -29.32 21.09
C GLN A 165 -3.46 -29.91 21.71
N ILE A 166 -3.32 -31.21 21.75
CA ILE A 166 -2.14 -31.90 22.29
C ILE A 166 -1.13 -32.08 21.17
N ILE A 167 0.15 -31.79 21.46
CA ILE A 167 1.24 -32.18 20.58
C ILE A 167 1.28 -33.72 20.54
N PRO A 168 0.90 -34.35 19.42
CA PRO A 168 0.77 -35.79 19.41
C PRO A 168 2.15 -36.45 19.44
N THR A 169 2.36 -37.40 20.37
CA THR A 169 3.57 -38.23 20.41
C THR A 169 3.63 -39.19 19.23
N ASN A 170 2.45 -39.58 18.70
CA ASN A 170 2.31 -40.43 17.50
C ASN A 170 1.20 -39.89 16.61
N PRO A 171 1.49 -38.86 15.77
CA PRO A 171 0.47 -38.19 14.95
C PRO A 171 -0.09 -39.13 13.88
N SER A 172 -1.42 -39.06 13.67
CA SER A 172 -2.12 -39.76 12.59
C SER A 172 -1.61 -39.26 11.22
N GLU A 173 -1.77 -40.07 10.18
CA GLU A 173 -1.40 -39.67 8.82
C GLU A 173 -2.23 -38.45 8.35
N GLU A 174 -3.49 -38.36 8.71
CA GLU A 174 -4.34 -37.23 8.42
C GLU A 174 -3.79 -35.93 9.06
N PHE A 175 -3.42 -36.00 10.33
CA PHE A 175 -2.78 -34.86 11.02
C PHE A 175 -1.47 -34.42 10.36
N LYS A 176 -0.61 -35.36 10.00
CA LYS A 176 0.64 -35.07 9.28
C LYS A 176 0.41 -34.37 7.95
N ILE A 177 -0.62 -34.81 7.20
CA ILE A 177 -1.00 -34.18 5.93
C ILE A 177 -1.47 -32.76 6.17
N ASN A 178 -2.36 -32.54 7.15
CA ASN A 178 -2.85 -31.18 7.48
C ASN A 178 -1.74 -30.25 7.93
N VAL A 179 -0.84 -30.71 8.79
CA VAL A 179 0.35 -29.93 9.20
C VAL A 179 1.27 -29.63 8.02
N ARG A 180 1.45 -30.59 7.10
CA ARG A 180 2.28 -30.34 5.92
C ARG A 180 1.65 -29.30 4.97
N ILE A 181 0.32 -29.30 4.81
CA ILE A 181 -0.38 -28.24 4.06
C ILE A 181 -0.16 -26.89 4.74
N GLN A 182 -0.34 -26.84 6.06
CA GLN A 182 -0.10 -25.63 6.86
C GLN A 182 1.32 -25.09 6.72
N GLU A 183 2.33 -25.98 6.74
CA GLU A 183 3.73 -25.62 6.54
C GLU A 183 3.99 -25.05 5.13
N LEU A 184 3.38 -25.65 4.11
CA LEU A 184 3.53 -25.16 2.73
C LEU A 184 2.89 -23.79 2.56
N ASP A 185 1.69 -23.57 3.12
CA ASP A 185 1.02 -22.29 3.07
C ASP A 185 1.84 -21.23 3.81
N GLN A 186 2.36 -21.53 5.01
CA GLN A 186 3.21 -20.61 5.79
C GLN A 186 4.52 -20.27 5.06
N THR A 187 5.13 -21.26 4.41
CA THR A 187 6.33 -21.03 3.59
C THR A 187 6.01 -20.11 2.40
N GLY A 188 4.88 -20.31 1.73
CA GLY A 188 4.42 -19.44 0.64
C GLY A 188 4.22 -17.99 1.09
N ILE A 189 3.64 -17.79 2.28
CA ILE A 189 3.47 -16.47 2.89
C ILE A 189 4.84 -15.83 3.18
N ALA A 190 5.78 -16.58 3.76
CA ALA A 190 7.12 -16.09 4.07
C ALA A 190 7.90 -15.70 2.80
N ASP A 191 7.81 -16.47 1.73
CA ASP A 191 8.46 -16.17 0.45
C ASP A 191 7.86 -14.94 -0.23
N GLU A 192 6.55 -14.77 -0.19
CA GLU A 192 5.88 -13.56 -0.68
C GLU A 192 6.28 -12.34 0.15
N ALA A 193 6.27 -12.44 1.49
CA ALA A 193 6.73 -11.38 2.39
C ALA A 193 8.16 -10.96 2.06
N LYS A 194 9.08 -11.92 1.91
CA LYS A 194 10.48 -11.66 1.53
C LYS A 194 10.59 -10.92 0.20
N THR A 195 9.74 -11.25 -0.76
CA THR A 195 9.70 -10.57 -2.06
C THR A 195 9.26 -9.11 -1.91
N LEU A 196 8.23 -8.84 -1.07
CA LEU A 196 7.76 -7.49 -0.79
C LEU A 196 8.81 -6.67 -0.02
N VAL A 197 9.44 -7.29 0.97
CA VAL A 197 10.52 -6.66 1.76
C VAL A 197 11.69 -6.24 0.86
N LYS A 198 12.11 -7.10 -0.07
CA LYS A 198 13.16 -6.75 -1.03
C LYS A 198 12.79 -5.54 -1.88
N LYS A 199 11.56 -5.45 -2.38
CA LYS A 199 11.07 -4.26 -3.11
C LYS A 199 11.08 -3.01 -2.22
N LEU A 200 10.66 -3.15 -0.96
CA LEU A 200 10.68 -2.07 0.02
C LEU A 200 12.10 -1.57 0.33
N GLU A 201 13.06 -2.46 0.48
CA GLU A 201 14.47 -2.12 0.64
C GLU A 201 15.04 -1.37 -0.57
N GLU A 202 14.74 -1.84 -1.78
CA GLU A 202 15.16 -1.19 -3.02
C GLU A 202 14.58 0.23 -3.11
N LEU A 203 13.32 0.41 -2.71
CA LEU A 203 12.68 1.71 -2.63
C LEU A 203 13.35 2.60 -1.58
N GLY A 204 13.60 2.08 -0.38
CA GLY A 204 14.27 2.80 0.71
C GLY A 204 15.70 3.25 0.38
N LYS A 205 16.42 2.52 -0.48
CA LYS A 205 17.74 2.93 -0.98
C LYS A 205 17.69 4.09 -1.96
N LYS A 206 16.59 4.22 -2.70
CA LYS A 206 16.43 5.26 -3.75
C LYS A 206 15.88 6.57 -3.20
N ILE A 207 15.22 6.54 -2.05
CA ILE A 207 14.53 7.70 -1.47
C ILE A 207 15.24 8.15 -0.21
N SER A 208 15.46 9.47 -0.11
CA SER A 208 16.03 10.05 1.12
C SER A 208 15.04 9.90 2.28
N GLN A 209 15.51 9.36 3.39
CA GLN A 209 14.72 9.19 4.63
C GLN A 209 14.20 10.50 5.24
N TYR A 210 14.81 11.64 4.88
CA TYR A 210 14.38 12.97 5.34
C TYR A 210 13.21 13.51 4.53
N ILE A 211 13.03 13.00 3.30
CA ILE A 211 11.96 13.42 2.40
C ILE A 211 10.76 12.48 2.57
N GLU A 212 11.03 11.17 2.67
CA GLU A 212 10.00 10.15 2.75
C GLU A 212 10.41 9.06 3.77
N PRO A 213 9.91 9.13 5.01
CA PRO A 213 10.31 8.22 6.08
C PRO A 213 9.61 6.86 6.04
N ARG A 214 8.48 6.71 5.32
CA ARG A 214 7.64 5.51 5.32
C ARG A 214 8.39 4.19 5.05
N PRO A 215 9.30 4.10 4.05
CA PRO A 215 10.03 2.85 3.82
C PRO A 215 10.85 2.42 5.02
N ARG A 216 11.50 3.36 5.69
CA ARG A 216 12.32 3.06 6.86
C ARG A 216 11.49 2.65 8.07
N MET A 217 10.34 3.28 8.27
CA MET A 217 9.41 2.90 9.33
C MET A 217 8.87 1.48 9.10
N ALA A 218 8.47 1.17 7.88
CA ALA A 218 8.00 -0.16 7.49
C ALA A 218 9.11 -1.22 7.65
N LEU A 219 10.34 -0.94 7.23
CA LEU A 219 11.48 -1.86 7.40
C LEU A 219 11.79 -2.16 8.87
N ARG A 220 11.63 -1.19 9.77
CA ARG A 220 11.77 -1.46 11.22
C ARG A 220 10.77 -2.49 11.71
N LEU A 221 9.50 -2.41 11.30
CA LEU A 221 8.50 -3.42 11.66
C LEU A 221 8.79 -4.77 11.03
N VAL A 222 9.39 -4.80 9.83
CA VAL A 222 9.86 -6.05 9.24
C VAL A 222 10.91 -6.70 10.12
N GLU A 223 11.90 -5.93 10.57
CA GLU A 223 13.01 -6.43 11.40
C GLU A 223 12.58 -6.81 12.82
N SER A 224 11.72 -5.99 13.45
CA SER A 224 11.31 -6.21 14.84
C SER A 224 10.24 -7.30 15.01
N ASP A 225 9.27 -7.35 14.09
CA ASP A 225 8.05 -8.12 14.30
C ASP A 225 7.80 -9.15 13.19
N LEU A 226 7.83 -8.75 11.91
CA LEU A 226 7.39 -9.62 10.82
C LEU A 226 8.33 -10.81 10.60
N GLN A 227 9.61 -10.56 10.36
CA GLN A 227 10.55 -11.62 10.02
C GLN A 227 10.73 -12.63 11.18
N PRO A 228 10.92 -12.20 12.44
CA PRO A 228 11.00 -13.12 13.57
C PRO A 228 9.73 -13.97 13.75
N ALA A 229 8.54 -13.37 13.52
CA ALA A 229 7.27 -14.09 13.64
C ALA A 229 7.11 -15.15 12.53
N LEU A 230 7.43 -14.82 11.27
CA LEU A 230 7.37 -15.78 10.16
C LEU A 230 8.31 -16.99 10.39
N ASP A 231 9.54 -16.73 10.82
CA ASP A 231 10.52 -17.79 11.09
C ASP A 231 10.10 -18.68 12.28
N ALA A 232 9.60 -18.05 13.34
CA ALA A 232 9.18 -18.77 14.54
C ALA A 232 7.87 -19.57 14.30
N SER A 233 6.90 -19.04 13.55
CA SER A 233 5.64 -19.77 13.24
C SER A 233 5.93 -21.01 12.41
N THR A 234 6.75 -20.91 11.36
CA THR A 234 7.16 -22.05 10.54
C THR A 234 7.80 -23.17 11.39
N LYS A 235 8.69 -22.78 12.31
CA LYS A 235 9.31 -23.73 13.23
C LYS A 235 8.28 -24.43 14.12
N ARG A 236 7.31 -23.70 14.66
CA ARG A 236 6.26 -24.29 15.52
C ARG A 236 5.33 -25.23 14.76
N ILE A 237 5.03 -24.95 13.50
CA ILE A 237 4.29 -25.86 12.63
C ILE A 237 5.06 -27.19 12.46
N GLN A 238 6.36 -27.12 12.17
CA GLN A 238 7.23 -28.29 12.03
C GLN A 238 7.34 -29.12 13.33
N GLU A 239 7.23 -28.47 14.49
CA GLU A 239 7.19 -29.11 15.80
C GLU A 239 5.79 -29.64 16.16
N TYR A 240 4.82 -29.62 15.25
CA TYR A 240 3.41 -29.99 15.48
C TYR A 240 2.69 -29.14 16.54
N ASN A 241 3.22 -27.97 16.89
CA ASN A 241 2.68 -27.09 17.91
C ASN A 241 1.84 -25.97 17.25
N LEU A 242 0.67 -26.37 16.73
CA LEU A 242 -0.17 -25.48 15.92
C LEU A 242 -0.78 -24.35 16.74
N VAL A 243 -1.13 -24.56 18.01
CA VAL A 243 -1.64 -23.50 18.90
C VAL A 243 -0.62 -22.38 19.08
N LYS A 244 0.65 -22.74 19.37
CA LYS A 244 1.70 -21.72 19.46
C LYS A 244 2.04 -21.11 18.11
N ALA A 245 1.95 -21.89 17.01
CA ALA A 245 2.12 -21.37 15.68
C ALA A 245 1.08 -20.28 15.38
N ALA A 246 -0.20 -20.55 15.62
CA ALA A 246 -1.29 -19.59 15.42
C ALA A 246 -1.10 -18.28 16.21
N GLY A 247 -0.69 -18.37 17.49
CA GLY A 247 -0.37 -17.18 18.28
C GLY A 247 0.75 -16.31 17.69
N ILE A 248 1.76 -16.94 17.08
CA ILE A 248 2.87 -16.25 16.42
C ILE A 248 2.44 -15.72 15.04
N GLU A 249 1.63 -16.48 14.30
CA GLU A 249 1.03 -16.09 13.02
C GLU A 249 0.18 -14.82 13.15
N ARG A 250 -0.50 -14.65 14.30
CA ARG A 250 -1.19 -13.40 14.63
C ARG A 250 -0.25 -12.21 14.70
N THR A 251 0.96 -12.38 15.26
CA THR A 251 1.96 -11.30 15.30
C THR A 251 2.39 -10.90 13.88
N SER A 252 2.64 -11.87 12.99
CA SER A 252 2.98 -11.57 11.60
C SER A 252 1.83 -10.92 10.83
N TYR A 253 0.58 -11.33 11.07
CA TYR A 253 -0.63 -10.71 10.53
C TYR A 253 -0.73 -9.23 10.91
N ILE A 254 -0.60 -8.91 12.20
CA ILE A 254 -0.64 -7.53 12.72
C ILE A 254 0.51 -6.70 12.13
N ALA A 255 1.72 -7.25 12.07
CA ALA A 255 2.87 -6.57 11.48
C ALA A 255 2.64 -6.23 10.00
N MET A 256 2.08 -7.14 9.20
CA MET A 256 1.75 -6.90 7.79
C MET A 256 0.71 -5.79 7.62
N ILE A 257 -0.34 -5.75 8.45
CA ILE A 257 -1.34 -4.68 8.42
C ILE A 257 -0.68 -3.32 8.75
N ASN A 258 0.15 -3.27 9.79
CA ASN A 258 0.81 -2.02 10.17
C ASN A 258 1.79 -1.54 9.09
N ILE A 259 2.52 -2.44 8.44
CA ILE A 259 3.36 -2.11 7.29
C ILE A 259 2.50 -1.55 6.15
N ALA A 260 1.38 -2.21 5.82
CA ALA A 260 0.45 -1.74 4.80
C ALA A 260 -0.06 -0.34 5.09
N ARG A 261 -0.43 -0.04 6.34
CA ARG A 261 -0.91 1.29 6.79
C ARG A 261 0.16 2.36 6.67
N ILE A 262 1.40 2.06 7.08
CA ILE A 262 2.54 2.99 6.93
C ILE A 262 2.78 3.33 5.47
N LEU A 263 2.68 2.36 4.57
CA LEU A 263 2.94 2.53 3.15
C LEU A 263 1.74 3.11 2.38
N ALA A 264 0.53 3.03 2.93
CA ALA A 264 -0.65 3.58 2.28
C ALA A 264 -0.50 5.10 2.05
N PRO A 265 -0.99 5.64 0.92
CA PRO A 265 -1.14 7.08 0.77
C PRO A 265 -2.06 7.61 1.88
N LYS A 266 -1.77 8.82 2.36
CA LYS A 266 -2.71 9.50 3.27
C LYS A 266 -4.04 9.65 2.55
N ARG A 267 -5.08 9.11 3.19
CA ARG A 267 -6.46 9.29 2.76
C ARG A 267 -6.97 10.63 3.27
N ASP A 268 -7.95 11.21 2.58
CA ASP A 268 -8.68 12.35 3.12
C ASP A 268 -9.58 11.93 4.30
N ASP A 269 -9.98 12.90 5.10
CA ASP A 269 -10.77 12.65 6.30
C ASP A 269 -12.11 11.98 5.96
N GLU A 270 -12.73 12.33 4.84
CA GLU A 270 -13.99 11.73 4.40
C GLU A 270 -13.79 10.28 3.96
N GLU A 271 -12.72 9.96 3.25
CA GLU A 271 -12.39 8.59 2.85
C GLU A 271 -12.08 7.71 4.07
N ILE A 272 -11.35 8.25 5.06
CA ILE A 272 -11.09 7.56 6.33
C ILE A 272 -12.39 7.24 7.05
N ILE A 273 -13.29 8.22 7.19
CA ILE A 273 -14.58 8.03 7.86
C ILE A 273 -15.46 7.04 7.11
N ARG A 274 -15.52 7.13 5.77
CA ARG A 274 -16.31 6.22 4.93
C ARG A 274 -15.82 4.77 5.05
N GLN A 275 -14.49 4.56 5.02
CA GLN A 275 -13.91 3.24 5.19
C GLN A 275 -14.16 2.71 6.60
N ALA A 276 -13.96 3.54 7.62
CA ALA A 276 -14.22 3.17 9.02
C ALA A 276 -15.70 2.77 9.24
N LEU A 277 -16.65 3.48 8.62
CA LEU A 277 -18.07 3.11 8.67
C LEU A 277 -18.33 1.73 8.05
N GLN A 278 -17.67 1.40 6.93
CA GLN A 278 -17.80 0.09 6.34
C GLN A 278 -17.16 -0.98 7.23
N ASP A 279 -15.93 -0.73 7.71
CA ASP A 279 -15.19 -1.67 8.55
C ASP A 279 -15.94 -1.93 9.89
N VAL A 280 -16.62 -0.92 10.46
CA VAL A 280 -17.50 -1.07 11.63
C VAL A 280 -18.71 -1.95 11.32
N LYS A 281 -19.36 -1.76 10.16
CA LYS A 281 -20.49 -2.62 9.76
C LYS A 281 -20.05 -4.06 9.63
N ASP A 282 -18.94 -4.30 8.94
CA ASP A 282 -18.39 -5.65 8.77
C ASP A 282 -18.01 -6.27 10.12
N ALA A 283 -17.44 -5.48 11.05
CA ALA A 283 -17.14 -5.94 12.41
C ALA A 283 -18.40 -6.26 13.24
N ILE A 284 -19.50 -5.51 13.06
CA ILE A 284 -20.79 -5.81 13.71
C ILE A 284 -21.38 -7.10 13.16
N ASP A 285 -21.31 -7.33 11.87
CA ASP A 285 -21.85 -8.55 11.26
C ASP A 285 -21.03 -9.78 11.70
N ASP A 286 -19.70 -9.69 11.70
CA ASP A 286 -18.82 -10.74 12.24
C ASP A 286 -19.07 -10.99 13.75
N GLN A 287 -19.33 -9.93 14.55
CA GLN A 287 -19.65 -10.10 15.97
C GLN A 287 -21.00 -10.80 16.19
N ARG A 288 -21.98 -10.58 15.32
CA ARG A 288 -23.27 -11.27 15.37
C ARG A 288 -23.12 -12.74 15.04
N GLU A 289 -22.39 -13.07 13.97
CA GLU A 289 -22.07 -14.44 13.58
C GLU A 289 -21.36 -15.16 14.73
N LEU A 290 -20.31 -14.54 15.28
CA LEU A 290 -19.57 -15.10 16.42
C LEU A 290 -20.45 -15.31 17.67
N LYS A 291 -21.40 -14.42 17.92
CA LYS A 291 -22.39 -14.58 19.00
C LYS A 291 -23.28 -15.79 18.76
N ASP A 292 -23.81 -15.93 17.54
CA ASP A 292 -24.68 -17.05 17.16
C ASP A 292 -23.92 -18.38 17.26
N ASP A 293 -22.68 -18.45 16.79
CA ASP A 293 -21.77 -19.59 16.94
C ASP A 293 -21.50 -19.91 18.43
N THR A 294 -21.40 -18.89 19.28
CA THR A 294 -21.23 -19.08 20.74
C THR A 294 -22.46 -19.72 21.39
N PHE A 295 -23.67 -19.36 20.95
CA PHE A 295 -24.90 -20.00 21.43
C PHE A 295 -25.01 -21.47 20.96
N GLU A 296 -24.64 -21.75 19.70
CA GLU A 296 -24.62 -23.14 19.21
C GLU A 296 -23.59 -24.01 19.95
N LEU A 297 -22.47 -23.41 20.38
CA LEU A 297 -21.45 -24.08 21.17
C LEU A 297 -21.97 -24.51 22.54
N ASP A 298 -22.77 -23.67 23.21
CA ASP A 298 -23.34 -23.97 24.54
C ASP A 298 -24.33 -25.16 24.52
N GLU A 299 -24.93 -25.42 23.34
CA GLU A 299 -25.80 -26.57 23.09
C GLU A 299 -25.06 -27.85 22.71
N SER A 300 -23.72 -27.79 22.45
CA SER A 300 -22.95 -28.94 21.99
C SER A 300 -22.43 -29.82 23.13
N GLU A 301 -22.35 -31.16 22.90
CA GLU A 301 -21.81 -32.10 23.89
C GLU A 301 -20.29 -31.99 24.14
N ASN A 302 -19.55 -31.32 23.21
CA ASN A 302 -18.10 -31.07 23.29
C ASN A 302 -17.78 -29.62 22.90
N PRO A 303 -18.02 -28.64 23.77
CA PRO A 303 -17.79 -27.26 23.45
C PRO A 303 -16.27 -26.97 23.28
N ASN A 304 -15.90 -26.51 22.11
CA ASN A 304 -14.55 -26.07 21.80
C ASN A 304 -14.55 -24.55 21.59
N SER A 305 -14.23 -23.82 22.65
CA SER A 305 -14.29 -22.35 22.67
C SER A 305 -13.04 -21.65 22.11
N ASP A 306 -11.97 -22.39 21.79
CA ASP A 306 -10.70 -21.77 21.41
C ASP A 306 -10.75 -21.10 20.03
N GLU A 307 -11.51 -21.66 19.08
CA GLU A 307 -11.74 -21.06 17.78
C GLU A 307 -12.49 -19.73 17.93
N LEU A 308 -13.60 -19.74 18.68
CA LEU A 308 -14.39 -18.55 18.95
C LEU A 308 -13.58 -17.50 19.73
N SER A 309 -12.74 -17.95 20.68
CA SER A 309 -11.81 -17.06 21.37
C SER A 309 -10.79 -16.40 20.43
N GLN A 310 -10.29 -17.16 19.43
CA GLN A 310 -9.36 -16.61 18.45
C GLN A 310 -10.07 -15.65 17.48
N GLN A 311 -11.29 -15.99 17.03
CA GLN A 311 -12.11 -15.09 16.22
C GLN A 311 -12.46 -13.81 16.98
N GLN A 312 -12.80 -13.92 18.28
CA GLN A 312 -13.02 -12.76 19.14
C GLN A 312 -11.75 -11.90 19.28
N ALA A 313 -10.57 -12.54 19.38
CA ALA A 313 -9.31 -11.81 19.44
C ALA A 313 -9.03 -11.01 18.14
N ASP A 314 -9.32 -11.60 16.99
CA ASP A 314 -9.19 -10.92 15.69
C ASP A 314 -10.14 -9.72 15.57
N LEU A 315 -11.36 -9.88 16.07
CA LEU A 315 -12.35 -8.82 16.08
C LEU A 315 -11.95 -7.65 17.00
N VAL A 316 -11.34 -7.95 18.15
CA VAL A 316 -10.71 -6.95 19.04
C VAL A 316 -9.67 -6.15 18.27
N ASP A 317 -8.74 -6.81 17.59
CA ASP A 317 -7.67 -6.13 16.83
C ASP A 317 -8.24 -5.26 15.70
N ARG A 318 -9.21 -5.76 14.95
CA ARG A 318 -9.87 -5.01 13.88
C ARG A 318 -10.59 -3.77 14.42
N THR A 319 -11.33 -3.91 15.53
CA THR A 319 -12.01 -2.80 16.17
C THR A 319 -11.01 -1.75 16.67
N ASP A 320 -9.88 -2.17 17.23
CA ASP A 320 -8.83 -1.26 17.69
C ASP A 320 -8.14 -0.54 16.51
N PHE A 321 -7.94 -1.19 15.38
CA PHE A 321 -7.45 -0.54 14.16
C PHE A 321 -8.41 0.54 13.66
N ILE A 322 -9.72 0.26 13.61
CA ILE A 322 -10.72 1.26 13.22
C ILE A 322 -10.69 2.44 14.20
N ARG A 323 -10.63 2.15 15.50
CA ARG A 323 -10.51 3.17 16.56
C ARG A 323 -9.33 4.10 16.34
N GLN A 324 -8.15 3.54 16.04
CA GLN A 324 -6.95 4.34 15.77
C GLN A 324 -7.07 5.20 14.53
N ASP A 325 -7.71 4.70 13.45
CA ASP A 325 -7.90 5.46 12.21
C ASP A 325 -8.80 6.68 12.40
N VAL A 326 -9.81 6.61 13.26
CA VAL A 326 -10.77 7.70 13.48
C VAL A 326 -10.48 8.56 14.71
N ALA A 327 -9.44 8.24 15.50
CA ALA A 327 -9.19 8.86 16.81
C ALA A 327 -9.06 10.39 16.76
N GLU A 328 -8.37 10.90 15.74
CA GLU A 328 -8.17 12.35 15.57
C GLU A 328 -9.37 13.03 14.90
N LEU A 329 -10.12 12.32 14.06
CA LEU A 329 -11.19 12.87 13.24
C LEU A 329 -12.53 12.86 13.97
N VAL A 330 -12.85 11.78 14.68
CA VAL A 330 -14.14 11.58 15.38
C VAL A 330 -13.88 10.99 16.77
N PRO A 331 -13.39 11.78 17.72
CA PRO A 331 -12.99 11.30 19.08
C PRO A 331 -14.10 10.54 19.82
N ASN A 332 -15.36 10.96 19.67
CA ASN A 332 -16.49 10.28 20.31
C ASN A 332 -16.72 8.87 19.74
N ALA A 333 -16.53 8.67 18.43
CA ALA A 333 -16.60 7.35 17.81
C ALA A 333 -15.43 6.48 18.26
N ALA A 334 -14.22 7.05 18.34
CA ALA A 334 -13.06 6.36 18.85
C ALA A 334 -13.25 5.91 20.32
N GLN A 335 -13.86 6.74 21.16
CA GLN A 335 -14.21 6.37 22.54
C GLN A 335 -15.22 5.21 22.59
N ALA A 336 -16.28 5.26 21.78
CA ALA A 336 -17.26 4.18 21.67
C ALA A 336 -16.64 2.86 21.20
N LEU A 337 -15.75 2.92 20.20
CA LEU A 337 -14.98 1.75 19.74
C LEU A 337 -14.06 1.21 20.83
N GLY A 338 -13.46 2.07 21.67
CA GLY A 338 -12.68 1.65 22.83
C GLY A 338 -13.50 0.83 23.82
N LEU A 339 -14.70 1.30 24.17
CA LEU A 339 -15.62 0.56 25.04
C LEU A 339 -16.04 -0.78 24.41
N SER A 340 -16.26 -0.80 23.09
CA SER A 340 -16.54 -2.04 22.36
C SER A 340 -15.35 -3.02 22.42
N THR A 341 -14.14 -2.53 22.27
CA THR A 341 -12.91 -3.34 22.39
C THR A 341 -12.78 -3.95 23.78
N ASP A 342 -13.08 -3.19 24.84
CA ASP A 342 -13.05 -3.69 26.23
C ASP A 342 -14.07 -4.83 26.41
N SER A 343 -15.32 -4.64 25.95
CA SER A 343 -16.36 -5.68 26.01
C SER A 343 -16.01 -6.94 25.20
N GLN A 344 -15.38 -6.76 24.04
CA GLN A 344 -14.89 -7.85 23.20
C GLN A 344 -13.76 -8.65 23.89
N GLN A 345 -12.88 -7.95 24.65
CA GLN A 345 -11.84 -8.61 25.44
C GLN A 345 -12.42 -9.39 26.61
N GLU A 346 -13.46 -8.89 27.27
CA GLU A 346 -14.20 -9.61 28.31
C GLU A 346 -14.87 -10.86 27.75
N ALA A 347 -15.53 -10.78 26.60
CA ALA A 347 -16.12 -11.92 25.91
C ALA A 347 -15.05 -12.97 25.54
N ARG A 348 -13.90 -12.53 25.03
CA ARG A 348 -12.77 -13.42 24.77
C ARG A 348 -12.26 -14.11 26.04
N ALA A 349 -12.15 -13.38 27.14
CA ALA A 349 -11.73 -13.96 28.42
C ALA A 349 -12.72 -15.02 28.90
N ALA A 350 -14.03 -14.78 28.75
CA ALA A 350 -15.08 -15.74 29.09
C ALA A 350 -15.00 -17.02 28.25
N LEU A 351 -14.71 -16.91 26.94
CA LEU A 351 -14.52 -18.04 26.04
C LEU A 351 -13.29 -18.91 26.40
N ASN A 352 -12.30 -18.33 27.08
CA ASN A 352 -11.08 -19.05 27.51
C ASN A 352 -11.24 -19.77 28.88
N VAL A 353 -12.36 -19.59 29.57
CA VAL A 353 -12.60 -20.28 30.85
C VAL A 353 -13.16 -21.69 30.52
N PRO A 354 -12.54 -22.79 30.99
CA PRO A 354 -13.09 -24.12 30.79
C PRO A 354 -14.50 -24.17 31.35
N SER A 355 -15.45 -24.60 30.51
CA SER A 355 -16.90 -24.54 30.72
C SER A 355 -17.37 -24.81 32.13
N THR A 356 -17.69 -23.76 32.84
CA THR A 356 -18.70 -23.76 33.92
C THR A 356 -19.64 -22.61 33.60
N ASN A 357 -20.78 -22.88 33.00
CA ASN A 357 -22.05 -22.10 32.92
C ASN A 357 -21.99 -20.54 33.11
N VAL A 358 -20.94 -19.83 32.66
CA VAL A 358 -20.78 -18.37 32.88
C VAL A 358 -20.81 -17.60 31.54
N ALA A 359 -20.74 -18.26 30.40
CA ALA A 359 -20.69 -17.58 29.10
C ALA A 359 -22.05 -17.07 28.59
N ALA A 360 -23.15 -17.36 29.29
CA ALA A 360 -24.52 -17.01 28.87
C ALA A 360 -25.16 -15.86 29.69
N ALA A 361 -24.39 -15.14 30.51
CA ALA A 361 -24.87 -13.96 31.24
C ALA A 361 -24.35 -12.63 30.58
#